data_85f6574e93d73a7a66e22679e5ebf32f
#
_entry.id   85f6574e93d73a7a66e22679e5ebf32f
#
_cell.length_a   1.000
_cell.length_b   1.000
_cell.length_c   1.000
_cell.angle_alpha   90.00
_cell.angle_beta   90.00
_cell.angle_gamma   90.00
#
_symmetry.space_group_name_H-M   'P 1'
#
loop_
_entity.id
_entity.type
_entity.pdbx_description
1 polymer ?
#
loop_
_entity_poly.entity_id
_entity_poly.type
_entity_poly.pdbx_seq_one_letter_code
_entity_poly.pdbx_strand_id
1 'polypeptide(L)'
;MVGGSGSGKSAFAENLACTLSPQRTYVATMTGNDPEAQDRIARHRKQRAHMGFRTIECAGSIATEAFNPQQDDVVLLDDLGNLVSNALFLENGRMPNPNHVLERLDHELEELSARHRHVVVVAPLAGSEGPSAYESTRTWLRVCGTLCCRLAARFETVIEVACGIPCAVKGALP
;
A
#
# COMPACT_ATOMS: atom_id res chain seq x y z
N MET A 1 -0.19 -2.76 -7.54
CA MET A 1 0.18 -4.18 -7.48
C MET A 1 -0.73 -4.89 -6.49
N VAL A 2 -1.35 -5.98 -6.88
CA VAL A 2 -2.33 -6.69 -6.06
C VAL A 2 -1.92 -8.16 -5.86
N GLY A 3 -2.48 -8.82 -4.84
CA GLY A 3 -2.25 -10.25 -4.59
C GLY A 3 -2.69 -10.69 -3.20
N GLY A 4 -2.86 -11.99 -3.03
CA GLY A 4 -3.20 -12.61 -1.76
C GLY A 4 -2.12 -12.46 -0.69
N SER A 5 -2.44 -12.81 0.56
CA SER A 5 -1.44 -12.86 1.63
C SER A 5 -0.35 -13.87 1.26
N GLY A 6 0.93 -13.53 1.49
CA GLY A 6 2.06 -14.40 1.16
C GLY A 6 2.31 -14.64 -0.34
N SER A 7 1.63 -13.93 -1.24
CA SER A 7 1.79 -14.12 -2.70
C SER A 7 3.14 -13.69 -3.28
N GLY A 8 3.99 -13.01 -2.50
CA GLY A 8 5.26 -12.43 -2.97
C GLY A 8 5.16 -11.00 -3.52
N LYS A 9 3.98 -10.37 -3.45
CA LYS A 9 3.73 -9.02 -4.00
C LYS A 9 4.67 -7.95 -3.45
N SER A 10 4.92 -7.93 -2.13
CA SER A 10 5.82 -6.94 -1.51
C SER A 10 7.26 -7.11 -2.00
N ALA A 11 7.76 -8.35 -2.05
CA ALA A 11 9.11 -8.63 -2.55
C ALA A 11 9.27 -8.23 -4.03
N PHE A 12 8.25 -8.51 -4.85
CA PHE A 12 8.26 -8.08 -6.25
C PHE A 12 8.23 -6.54 -6.37
N ALA A 13 7.40 -5.86 -5.56
CA ALA A 13 7.32 -4.40 -5.53
C ALA A 13 8.63 -3.73 -5.09
N GLU A 14 9.30 -4.29 -4.07
CA GLU A 14 10.61 -3.84 -3.59
C GLU A 14 11.68 -3.97 -4.70
N ASN A 15 11.73 -5.12 -5.37
CA ASN A 15 12.65 -5.34 -6.49
C ASN A 15 12.36 -4.38 -7.65
N LEU A 16 11.09 -4.19 -8.01
CA LEU A 16 10.69 -3.23 -9.05
C LEU A 16 11.14 -1.81 -8.69
N ALA A 17 10.88 -1.36 -7.46
CA ALA A 17 11.32 -0.03 -7.01
C ALA A 17 12.85 0.13 -7.10
N CYS A 18 13.62 -0.94 -6.85
CA CYS A 18 15.07 -0.92 -7.00
C CYS A 18 15.54 -0.78 -8.45
N THR A 19 14.77 -1.26 -9.42
CA THR A 19 15.11 -1.11 -10.85
C THR A 19 14.78 0.28 -11.39
N LEU A 20 13.79 0.96 -10.81
CA LEU A 20 13.31 2.25 -11.29
C LEU A 20 14.24 3.42 -10.93
N SER A 21 14.74 3.50 -9.69
CA SER A 21 15.69 4.54 -9.27
C SER A 21 16.46 4.14 -8.00
N PRO A 22 17.68 4.66 -7.80
CA PRO A 22 18.38 4.58 -6.52
C PRO A 22 17.77 5.47 -5.44
N GLN A 23 17.03 6.52 -5.83
CA GLN A 23 16.32 7.44 -4.92
C GLN A 23 14.93 6.93 -4.65
N ARG A 24 14.76 6.12 -3.59
CA ARG A 24 13.52 5.42 -3.29
C ARG A 24 13.11 5.51 -1.85
N THR A 25 11.82 5.75 -1.64
CA THR A 25 11.19 5.82 -0.32
C THR A 25 10.17 4.70 -0.16
N TYR A 26 10.27 4.01 0.97
CA TYR A 26 9.32 3.00 1.40
C TYR A 26 8.36 3.61 2.42
N VAL A 27 7.08 3.58 2.12
CA VAL A 27 6.01 4.01 3.02
C VAL A 27 5.48 2.80 3.77
N ALA A 28 5.86 2.70 5.04
CA ALA A 28 5.43 1.64 5.93
C ALA A 28 4.08 2.00 6.56
N THR A 29 3.04 1.24 6.27
CA THR A 29 1.70 1.46 6.81
C THR A 29 1.34 0.52 7.95
N MET A 30 2.13 -0.53 8.18
CA MET A 30 1.89 -1.49 9.26
C MET A 30 2.27 -0.87 10.61
N THR A 31 1.33 -0.88 11.56
CA THR A 31 1.55 -0.49 12.96
C THR A 31 1.85 -1.72 13.80
N GLY A 32 2.84 -1.61 14.69
CA GLY A 32 3.30 -2.72 15.53
C GLY A 32 2.61 -2.76 16.90
N ASN A 33 1.28 -2.93 16.94
CA ASN A 33 0.51 -2.90 18.18
C ASN A 33 0.49 -4.25 18.94
N ASP A 34 0.98 -5.32 18.31
CA ASP A 34 1.13 -6.65 18.91
C ASP A 34 2.47 -7.30 18.54
N PRO A 35 2.91 -8.35 19.28
CA PRO A 35 4.19 -9.01 19.05
C PRO A 35 4.34 -9.59 17.63
N GLU A 36 3.26 -10.14 17.04
CA GLU A 36 3.30 -10.72 15.69
C GLU A 36 3.54 -9.63 14.63
N ALA A 37 2.86 -8.49 14.77
CA ALA A 37 3.08 -7.33 13.90
C ALA A 37 4.50 -6.78 14.03
N GLN A 38 5.05 -6.70 15.26
CA GLN A 38 6.43 -6.27 15.49
C GLN A 38 7.45 -7.22 14.84
N ASP A 39 7.27 -8.53 14.96
CA ASP A 39 8.13 -9.54 14.31
C ASP A 39 8.05 -9.42 12.77
N ARG A 40 6.87 -9.16 12.22
CA ARG A 40 6.68 -8.96 10.79
C ARG A 40 7.39 -7.69 10.31
N ILE A 41 7.24 -6.58 11.03
CA ILE A 41 7.94 -5.32 10.75
C ILE A 41 9.46 -5.52 10.81
N ALA A 42 9.97 -6.18 11.83
CA ALA A 42 11.41 -6.47 11.99
C ALA A 42 11.95 -7.31 10.83
N ARG A 43 11.20 -8.32 10.40
CA ARG A 43 11.54 -9.17 9.25
C ARG A 43 11.60 -8.36 7.96
N HIS A 44 10.58 -7.54 7.68
CA HIS A 44 10.54 -6.68 6.51
C HIS A 44 11.67 -5.63 6.51
N ARG A 45 11.96 -5.01 7.67
CA ARG A 45 13.09 -4.08 7.80
C ARG A 45 14.43 -4.77 7.49
N LYS A 46 14.64 -5.98 8.02
CA LYS A 46 15.85 -6.77 7.77
C LYS A 46 16.01 -7.14 6.29
N GLN A 47 14.93 -7.53 5.64
CA GLN A 47 14.93 -7.84 4.20
C GLN A 47 15.32 -6.64 3.35
N ARG A 48 14.87 -5.44 3.70
CA ARG A 48 15.14 -4.20 2.96
C ARG A 48 16.46 -3.50 3.34
N ALA A 49 17.14 -3.92 4.40
CA ALA A 49 18.30 -3.19 4.96
C ALA A 49 19.40 -2.90 3.92
N HIS A 50 19.56 -3.76 2.92
CA HIS A 50 20.57 -3.62 1.85
C HIS A 50 20.00 -3.00 0.56
N MET A 51 18.72 -2.69 0.51
CA MET A 51 18.06 -2.19 -0.71
C MET A 51 18.08 -0.66 -0.84
N GLY A 52 18.60 0.05 0.15
CA GLY A 52 18.79 1.52 0.10
C GLY A 52 17.51 2.34 0.13
N PHE A 53 16.43 1.82 0.72
CA PHE A 53 15.21 2.59 0.93
C PHE A 53 15.33 3.58 2.10
N ARG A 54 14.90 4.83 1.89
CA ARG A 54 14.47 5.69 2.98
C ARG A 54 13.09 5.22 3.45
N THR A 55 12.88 5.05 4.75
CA THR A 55 11.58 4.60 5.27
C THR A 55 10.84 5.76 5.94
N ILE A 56 9.57 5.93 5.58
CA ILE A 56 8.61 6.82 6.25
C ILE A 56 7.50 5.95 6.82
N GLU A 57 7.18 6.12 8.10
CA GLU A 57 6.09 5.41 8.76
C GLU A 57 4.80 6.25 8.64
N CYS A 58 3.77 5.68 8.04
CA CYS A 58 2.46 6.29 7.84
C CYS A 58 1.39 5.35 8.34
N ALA A 59 0.80 5.61 9.49
CA ALA A 59 -0.25 4.75 10.05
C ALA A 59 -1.55 4.82 9.24
N GLY A 60 -2.32 5.89 9.36
CA GLY A 60 -3.66 6.01 8.75
C GLY A 60 -3.84 7.21 7.82
N SER A 61 -2.76 7.90 7.45
CA SER A 61 -2.74 9.03 6.51
C SER A 61 -1.37 9.14 5.86
N ILE A 62 -1.33 9.57 4.61
CA ILE A 62 -0.09 9.85 3.89
C ILE A 62 0.19 11.34 4.04
N ALA A 63 1.11 11.69 4.97
CA ALA A 63 1.57 13.06 5.13
C ALA A 63 2.44 13.44 3.92
N THR A 64 1.83 14.02 2.88
CA THR A 64 2.51 14.34 1.61
C THR A 64 3.66 15.32 1.78
N GLU A 65 3.67 16.11 2.86
CA GLU A 65 4.76 17.01 3.25
C GLU A 65 6.04 16.29 3.69
N ALA A 66 5.94 15.01 4.11
CA ALA A 66 7.10 14.22 4.51
C ALA A 66 7.94 13.76 3.31
N PHE A 67 7.43 13.92 2.09
CA PHE A 67 8.07 13.49 0.86
C PHE A 67 8.75 14.67 0.15
N ASN A 68 9.97 14.45 -0.32
CA ASN A 68 10.69 15.40 -1.15
C ASN A 68 10.81 14.84 -2.57
N PRO A 69 10.05 15.38 -3.57
CA PRO A 69 10.08 14.89 -4.95
C PRO A 69 11.46 14.93 -5.61
N GLN A 70 12.39 15.72 -5.08
CA GLN A 70 13.78 15.78 -5.57
C GLN A 70 14.67 14.65 -5.01
N GLN A 71 14.23 13.99 -3.92
CA GLN A 71 14.96 12.91 -3.25
C GLN A 71 14.22 11.56 -3.31
N ASP A 72 12.93 11.60 -3.57
CA ASP A 72 12.02 10.46 -3.56
C ASP A 72 11.50 10.19 -4.99
N ASP A 73 12.40 9.79 -5.91
CA ASP A 73 12.06 9.52 -7.31
C ASP A 73 11.06 8.35 -7.44
N VAL A 74 11.20 7.35 -6.54
CA VAL A 74 10.28 6.22 -6.41
C VAL A 74 9.68 6.20 -5.01
N VAL A 75 8.36 6.15 -4.92
CA VAL A 75 7.63 5.92 -3.67
C VAL A 75 6.93 4.56 -3.74
N LEU A 76 7.28 3.66 -2.80
CA LEU A 76 6.63 2.36 -2.62
C LEU A 76 5.77 2.37 -1.36
N LEU A 77 4.45 2.29 -1.51
CA LEU A 77 3.50 2.16 -0.40
C LEU A 77 3.17 0.68 -0.15
N ASP A 78 3.53 0.17 1.03
CA ASP A 78 3.27 -1.20 1.47
C ASP A 78 2.63 -1.24 2.87
N ASP A 79 1.32 -1.51 2.96
CA ASP A 79 0.33 -1.74 1.91
C ASP A 79 -0.94 -0.89 2.13
N LEU A 80 -1.73 -0.77 1.06
CA LEU A 80 -3.00 -0.03 1.07
C LEU A 80 -4.02 -0.59 2.08
N GLY A 81 -4.02 -1.91 2.30
CA GLY A 81 -4.95 -2.54 3.24
C GLY A 81 -4.71 -2.12 4.68
N ASN A 82 -3.45 -2.05 5.11
CA ASN A 82 -3.07 -1.54 6.43
C ASN A 82 -3.39 -0.04 6.56
N LEU A 83 -3.08 0.76 5.54
CA LEU A 83 -3.41 2.19 5.52
C LEU A 83 -4.91 2.41 5.72
N VAL A 84 -5.77 1.69 4.99
CA VAL A 84 -7.23 1.75 5.11
C VAL A 84 -7.68 1.27 6.50
N SER A 85 -7.10 0.17 7.00
CA SER A 85 -7.43 -0.38 8.31
C SER A 85 -7.17 0.63 9.42
N ASN A 86 -5.98 1.22 9.43
CA ASN A 86 -5.59 2.21 10.45
C ASN A 86 -6.40 3.50 10.35
N ALA A 87 -6.83 3.89 9.14
CA ALA A 87 -7.67 5.06 8.94
C ALA A 87 -9.12 4.85 9.39
N LEU A 88 -9.64 3.61 9.30
CA LEU A 88 -11.01 3.26 9.69
C LEU A 88 -11.14 2.86 11.16
N PHE A 89 -10.14 2.15 11.72
CA PHE A 89 -10.23 1.57 13.05
C PHE A 89 -9.24 2.27 14.00
N LEU A 90 -9.70 3.37 14.60
CA LEU A 90 -8.87 4.15 15.50
C LEU A 90 -8.67 3.44 16.85
N GLU A 91 -7.53 3.67 17.49
CA GLU A 91 -7.18 3.06 18.80
C GLU A 91 -8.22 3.32 19.91
N ASN A 92 -8.96 4.42 19.81
CA ASN A 92 -10.04 4.74 20.75
C ASN A 92 -11.37 4.00 20.48
N GLY A 93 -11.36 3.02 19.56
CA GLY A 93 -12.54 2.23 19.17
C GLY A 93 -13.55 2.97 18.30
N ARG A 94 -13.28 4.23 17.92
CA ARG A 94 -14.17 4.98 17.02
C ARG A 94 -13.87 4.63 15.57
N MET A 95 -14.92 4.54 14.77
CA MET A 95 -14.82 4.43 13.32
C MET A 95 -15.29 5.74 12.69
N PRO A 96 -14.41 6.49 12.00
CA PRO A 96 -14.81 7.68 11.25
C PRO A 96 -15.79 7.32 10.13
N ASN A 97 -16.46 8.34 9.56
CA ASN A 97 -17.31 8.12 8.39
C ASN A 97 -16.48 7.49 7.25
N PRO A 98 -16.81 6.27 6.80
CA PRO A 98 -16.00 5.55 5.81
C PRO A 98 -15.90 6.27 4.46
N ASN A 99 -16.90 7.07 4.09
CA ASN A 99 -16.85 7.84 2.84
C ASN A 99 -15.84 9.01 2.97
N HIS A 100 -15.77 9.66 4.12
CA HIS A 100 -14.75 10.70 4.35
C HIS A 100 -13.35 10.11 4.35
N VAL A 101 -13.16 8.92 4.94
CA VAL A 101 -11.87 8.19 4.88
C VAL A 101 -11.50 7.86 3.44
N LEU A 102 -12.45 7.34 2.66
CA LEU A 102 -12.26 7.01 1.25
C LEU A 102 -11.79 8.24 0.44
N GLU A 103 -12.54 9.35 0.52
CA GLU A 103 -12.21 10.54 -0.28
C GLU A 103 -10.89 11.18 0.15
N ARG A 104 -10.59 11.19 1.46
CA ARG A 104 -9.30 11.68 1.96
C ARG A 104 -8.13 10.84 1.46
N LEU A 105 -8.18 9.52 1.62
CA LEU A 105 -7.09 8.64 1.17
C LEU A 105 -6.93 8.66 -0.36
N ASP A 106 -8.02 8.77 -1.10
CA ASP A 106 -7.98 8.90 -2.55
C ASP A 106 -7.25 10.18 -2.98
N HIS A 107 -7.56 11.31 -2.33
CA HIS A 107 -6.89 12.58 -2.57
C HIS A 107 -5.39 12.53 -2.21
N GLU A 108 -5.04 11.98 -1.02
CA GLU A 108 -3.65 11.81 -0.60
C GLU A 108 -2.84 10.96 -1.60
N LEU A 109 -3.44 9.87 -2.13
CA LEU A 109 -2.83 9.00 -3.13
C LEU A 109 -2.70 9.67 -4.50
N GLU A 110 -3.67 10.51 -4.87
CA GLU A 110 -3.62 11.31 -6.09
C GLU A 110 -2.51 12.36 -6.02
N GLU A 111 -2.42 13.12 -4.91
CA GLU A 111 -1.33 14.07 -4.69
C GLU A 111 0.04 13.38 -4.71
N LEU A 112 0.17 12.22 -4.05
CA LEU A 112 1.41 11.46 -4.04
C LEU A 112 1.83 11.09 -5.47
N SER A 113 0.89 10.58 -6.29
CA SER A 113 1.16 10.18 -7.67
C SER A 113 1.43 11.36 -8.60
N ALA A 114 0.84 12.53 -8.35
CA ALA A 114 1.10 13.73 -9.15
C ALA A 114 2.47 14.36 -8.89
N ARG A 115 3.05 14.12 -7.71
CA ARG A 115 4.29 14.77 -7.26
C ARG A 115 5.54 13.92 -7.50
N HIS A 116 5.41 12.62 -7.73
CA HIS A 116 6.54 11.70 -7.85
C HIS A 116 6.55 11.01 -9.21
N ARG A 117 7.76 10.76 -9.70
CA ARG A 117 7.97 10.16 -11.01
C ARG A 117 7.44 8.73 -11.09
N HIS A 118 7.65 7.95 -10.04
CA HIS A 118 7.19 6.57 -9.94
C HIS A 118 6.52 6.34 -8.59
N VAL A 119 5.29 5.84 -8.62
CA VAL A 119 4.58 5.41 -7.42
C VAL A 119 4.15 3.97 -7.58
N VAL A 120 4.57 3.12 -6.65
CA VAL A 120 4.20 1.72 -6.58
C VAL A 120 3.32 1.52 -5.34
N VAL A 121 2.08 1.07 -5.53
CA VAL A 121 1.16 0.77 -4.43
C VAL A 121 0.96 -0.73 -4.35
N VAL A 122 1.27 -1.30 -3.19
CA VAL A 122 0.94 -2.69 -2.86
C VAL A 122 -0.43 -2.72 -2.22
N ALA A 123 -1.31 -3.60 -2.69
CA ALA A 123 -2.66 -3.73 -2.19
C ALA A 123 -3.06 -5.21 -2.02
N PRO A 124 -3.92 -5.53 -1.05
CA PRO A 124 -4.49 -6.85 -0.96
C PRO A 124 -5.47 -7.11 -2.11
N LEU A 125 -5.69 -8.38 -2.43
CA LEU A 125 -6.76 -8.78 -3.34
C LEU A 125 -8.08 -8.77 -2.56
N ALA A 126 -8.65 -7.56 -2.41
CA ALA A 126 -9.85 -7.34 -1.60
C ALA A 126 -11.07 -8.09 -2.19
N GLY A 127 -11.77 -8.85 -1.36
CA GLY A 127 -12.99 -9.58 -1.75
C GLY A 127 -12.77 -10.97 -2.32
N SER A 128 -11.53 -11.46 -2.44
CA SER A 128 -11.24 -12.81 -2.92
C SER A 128 -11.78 -13.94 -2.00
N GLU A 129 -12.01 -13.62 -0.72
CA GLU A 129 -12.46 -14.58 0.30
C GLU A 129 -13.99 -14.65 0.47
N GLY A 130 -14.74 -13.93 -0.40
CA GLY A 130 -16.19 -13.87 -0.34
C GLY A 130 -16.74 -12.85 0.69
N PRO A 131 -18.07 -12.80 0.89
CA PRO A 131 -18.71 -11.84 1.77
C PRO A 131 -18.45 -12.16 3.24
N SER A 132 -17.99 -11.16 4.01
CA SER A 132 -17.80 -11.28 5.46
C SER A 132 -19.12 -11.09 6.23
N ALA A 133 -19.29 -11.86 7.33
CA ALA A 133 -20.38 -11.68 8.27
C ALA A 133 -20.26 -10.38 9.09
N TYR A 134 -19.05 -9.87 9.28
CA TYR A 134 -18.78 -8.69 10.10
C TYR A 134 -18.91 -7.39 9.29
N GLU A 135 -19.68 -6.45 9.82
CA GLU A 135 -19.93 -5.15 9.17
C GLU A 135 -18.63 -4.32 9.00
N SER A 136 -17.76 -4.35 10.01
CA SER A 136 -16.45 -3.69 9.96
C SER A 136 -15.59 -4.20 8.80
N THR A 137 -15.55 -5.52 8.61
CA THR A 137 -14.83 -6.13 7.49
C THR A 137 -15.44 -5.76 6.14
N ARG A 138 -16.79 -5.75 6.03
CA ARG A 138 -17.47 -5.31 4.80
C ARG A 138 -17.16 -3.84 4.47
N THR A 139 -17.11 -2.99 5.50
CA THR A 139 -16.76 -1.58 5.35
C THR A 139 -15.32 -1.42 4.84
N TRP A 140 -14.37 -2.15 5.44
CA TRP A 140 -12.98 -2.18 5.00
C TRP A 140 -12.85 -2.67 3.56
N LEU A 141 -13.49 -3.80 3.21
CA LEU A 141 -13.49 -4.35 1.85
C LEU A 141 -14.02 -3.35 0.83
N ARG A 142 -15.11 -2.64 1.15
CA ARG A 142 -15.70 -1.62 0.29
C ARG A 142 -14.74 -0.45 0.06
N VAL A 143 -14.15 0.12 1.11
CA VAL A 143 -13.23 1.26 1.01
C VAL A 143 -11.96 0.85 0.26
N CYS A 144 -11.33 -0.26 0.66
CA CYS A 144 -10.12 -0.76 0.03
C CYS A 144 -10.35 -1.12 -1.45
N GLY A 145 -11.43 -1.85 -1.75
CA GLY A 145 -11.77 -2.23 -3.13
C GLY A 145 -12.07 -1.02 -4.02
N THR A 146 -12.76 0.01 -3.49
CA THR A 146 -13.03 1.25 -4.24
C THR A 146 -11.72 1.99 -4.54
N LEU A 147 -10.81 2.11 -3.57
CA LEU A 147 -9.49 2.71 -3.80
C LEU A 147 -8.68 1.92 -4.83
N CYS A 148 -8.68 0.59 -4.75
CA CYS A 148 -8.02 -0.26 -5.74
C CYS A 148 -8.55 0.00 -7.17
N CYS A 149 -9.88 0.12 -7.34
CA CYS A 149 -10.48 0.43 -8.63
C CYS A 149 -10.09 1.82 -9.15
N ARG A 150 -10.10 2.84 -8.28
CA ARG A 150 -9.70 4.21 -8.63
C ARG A 150 -8.22 4.28 -9.02
N LEU A 151 -7.34 3.63 -8.27
CA LEU A 151 -5.91 3.52 -8.59
C LEU A 151 -5.68 2.76 -9.89
N ALA A 152 -6.37 1.65 -10.11
CA ALA A 152 -6.26 0.88 -11.35
C ALA A 152 -6.70 1.69 -12.59
N ALA A 153 -7.67 2.59 -12.44
CA ALA A 153 -8.08 3.49 -13.52
C ALA A 153 -6.99 4.53 -13.86
N ARG A 154 -6.32 5.10 -12.83
CA ARG A 154 -5.30 6.16 -12.98
C ARG A 154 -3.92 5.63 -13.40
N PHE A 155 -3.49 4.51 -12.83
CA PHE A 155 -2.14 3.97 -13.04
C PHE A 155 -2.02 3.28 -14.39
N GLU A 156 -0.86 3.42 -15.03
CA GLU A 156 -0.57 2.83 -16.34
C GLU A 156 -0.49 1.30 -16.27
N THR A 157 -0.01 0.77 -15.15
CA THR A 157 0.24 -0.67 -14.97
C THR A 157 -0.45 -1.21 -13.73
N VAL A 158 -1.15 -2.34 -13.89
CA VAL A 158 -1.70 -3.14 -12.80
C VAL A 158 -1.15 -4.56 -12.91
N ILE A 159 -0.50 -5.01 -11.84
CA ILE A 159 0.13 -6.33 -11.77
C ILE A 159 -0.52 -7.12 -10.65
N GLU A 160 -1.00 -8.32 -10.95
CA GLU A 160 -1.35 -9.31 -9.94
C GLU A 160 -0.15 -10.24 -9.71
N VAL A 161 0.17 -10.51 -8.42
CA VAL A 161 1.21 -11.47 -8.06
C VAL A 161 0.56 -12.68 -7.41
N ALA A 162 0.68 -13.83 -8.09
CA ALA A 162 0.17 -15.12 -7.63
C ALA A 162 1.33 -16.11 -7.50
N CYS A 163 1.54 -16.67 -6.31
CA CYS A 163 2.61 -17.67 -6.05
C CYS A 163 4.01 -17.18 -6.49
N GLY A 164 4.30 -15.90 -6.31
CA GLY A 164 5.56 -15.28 -6.74
C GLY A 164 5.64 -14.92 -8.22
N ILE A 165 4.62 -15.26 -9.01
CA ILE A 165 4.59 -15.00 -10.46
C ILE A 165 3.80 -13.71 -10.72
N PRO A 166 4.41 -12.68 -11.33
CA PRO A 166 3.71 -11.46 -11.72
C PRO A 166 2.93 -11.67 -13.02
N CYS A 167 1.67 -11.21 -13.03
CA CYS A 167 0.79 -11.21 -14.19
C CYS A 167 0.32 -9.78 -14.47
N ALA A 168 0.56 -9.25 -15.66
CA ALA A 168 0.04 -7.95 -16.05
C ALA A 168 -1.48 -8.03 -16.29
N VAL A 169 -2.26 -7.30 -15.48
CA VAL A 169 -3.71 -7.16 -15.63
C VAL A 169 -4.02 -5.94 -16.50
N LYS A 170 -3.18 -4.90 -16.43
CA LYS A 170 -3.24 -3.69 -17.25
C LYS A 170 -1.81 -3.26 -17.57
N GLY A 171 -1.56 -2.76 -18.77
CA GLY A 171 -0.24 -2.37 -19.23
C GLY A 171 0.67 -3.58 -19.50
N ALA A 172 1.99 -3.38 -19.37
CA ALA A 172 3.01 -4.41 -19.54
C ALA A 172 3.78 -4.63 -18.24
N LEU A 173 4.41 -5.81 -18.10
CA LEU A 173 5.38 -6.02 -17.03
C LEU A 173 6.61 -5.14 -17.30
N PRO A 174 7.10 -4.41 -16.29
CA PRO A 174 8.29 -3.57 -16.41
C PRO A 174 9.58 -4.39 -16.47
#